data_8de76c6af0932c257a6db879b63a61a3
#
_entry.id   8de76c6af0932c257a6db879b63a61a3
#
_cell.length_a   1.000
_cell.length_b   1.000
_cell.length_c   1.000
_cell.angle_alpha   90.00
_cell.angle_beta   90.00
_cell.angle_gamma   90.00
#
_symmetry.space_group_name_H-M   'P 1'
#
loop_
_entity.id
_entity.type
_entity.pdbx_description
1 polymer ?
#
loop_
_entity_poly.entity_id
_entity_poly.type
_entity_poly.pdbx_seq_one_letter_code
_entity_poly.pdbx_strand_id
1 'polypeptide(L)'
;MEPITVSKLTARIVALMERDELLRDVWVSGEVSNWKRAASGHVYFRLKDSGATLNAVMWKGSAQAHSWLPRDGDQVLAHGYVGVYPEGGAYQLYANILRPAGKGQLYARFEELKQKLQAAGLFDAERKRPLPARPRRLAIVTSPDAAALRDILRVLSARWPLVEVLIFPCLVQGSEAPMQI
;
A
#
# COMPACT_ATOMS: atom_id res chain seq x y z
N MET A 1 -20.52 -20.28 43.44
CA MET A 1 -20.91 -20.13 42.01
C MET A 1 -21.02 -21.50 41.41
N GLU A 2 -22.14 -21.82 40.77
CA GLU A 2 -22.25 -23.08 40.05
C GLU A 2 -21.40 -23.05 38.77
N PRO A 3 -20.68 -24.14 38.45
CA PRO A 3 -19.90 -24.23 37.24
C PRO A 3 -20.81 -24.21 35.98
N ILE A 4 -20.40 -23.49 34.96
CA ILE A 4 -21.10 -23.46 33.67
C ILE A 4 -20.32 -24.24 32.63
N THR A 5 -21.01 -24.80 31.65
CA THR A 5 -20.37 -25.53 30.55
C THR A 5 -19.65 -24.58 29.59
N VAL A 6 -18.66 -25.10 28.84
CA VAL A 6 -17.95 -24.34 27.79
C VAL A 6 -18.93 -23.71 26.78
N SER A 7 -19.93 -24.52 26.34
CA SER A 7 -20.95 -24.04 25.39
C SER A 7 -21.79 -22.88 25.95
N LYS A 8 -22.17 -22.93 27.23
CA LYS A 8 -22.91 -21.83 27.88
C LYS A 8 -22.05 -20.55 28.00
N LEU A 9 -20.75 -20.71 28.32
CA LEU A 9 -19.81 -19.57 28.35
C LEU A 9 -19.64 -18.96 26.95
N THR A 10 -19.40 -19.79 25.95
CA THR A 10 -19.26 -19.33 24.54
C THR A 10 -20.52 -18.61 24.07
N ALA A 11 -21.71 -19.19 24.32
CA ALA A 11 -22.98 -18.56 23.97
C ALA A 11 -23.15 -17.17 24.63
N ARG A 12 -22.70 -17.03 25.88
CA ARG A 12 -22.73 -15.73 26.57
C ARG A 12 -21.78 -14.72 25.94
N ILE A 13 -20.58 -15.12 25.54
CA ILE A 13 -19.62 -14.25 24.85
C ILE A 13 -20.21 -13.80 23.51
N VAL A 14 -20.76 -14.71 22.71
CA VAL A 14 -21.44 -14.40 21.45
C VAL A 14 -22.54 -13.37 21.67
N ALA A 15 -23.43 -13.60 22.64
CA ALA A 15 -24.52 -12.69 22.93
C ALA A 15 -24.06 -11.29 23.40
N LEU A 16 -22.89 -11.19 24.04
CA LEU A 16 -22.30 -9.89 24.40
C LEU A 16 -21.73 -9.17 23.17
N MET A 17 -21.03 -9.88 22.29
CA MET A 17 -20.49 -9.31 21.04
C MET A 17 -21.60 -8.87 20.09
N GLU A 18 -22.68 -9.63 19.98
CA GLU A 18 -23.84 -9.29 19.15
C GLU A 18 -24.60 -8.03 19.62
N ARG A 19 -24.47 -7.65 20.89
CA ARG A 19 -25.07 -6.44 21.45
C ARG A 19 -24.21 -5.19 21.28
N ASP A 20 -22.93 -5.36 20.98
CA ASP A 20 -22.01 -4.26 20.78
C ASP A 20 -22.15 -3.74 19.35
N GLU A 21 -22.58 -2.49 19.22
CA GLU A 21 -22.82 -1.85 17.92
C GLU A 21 -21.54 -1.72 17.09
N LEU A 22 -20.40 -1.48 17.74
CA LEU A 22 -19.11 -1.37 17.06
C LEU A 22 -18.68 -2.72 16.46
N LEU A 23 -18.88 -3.82 17.19
CA LEU A 23 -18.47 -5.15 16.72
C LEU A 23 -19.38 -5.69 15.62
N ARG A 24 -20.60 -5.18 15.49
CA ARG A 24 -21.56 -5.58 14.44
C ARG A 24 -21.30 -4.91 13.10
N ASP A 25 -20.66 -3.76 13.10
CA ASP A 25 -20.40 -2.98 11.89
C ASP A 25 -19.08 -2.21 12.05
N VAL A 26 -17.97 -2.85 11.68
CA VAL A 26 -16.64 -2.32 11.97
C VAL A 26 -15.75 -2.28 10.74
N TRP A 27 -14.97 -1.22 10.63
CA TRP A 27 -13.83 -1.11 9.73
C TRP A 27 -12.55 -1.38 10.50
N VAL A 28 -11.80 -2.40 10.08
CA VAL A 28 -10.51 -2.77 10.67
C VAL A 28 -9.39 -2.48 9.68
N SER A 29 -8.39 -1.71 10.11
CA SER A 29 -7.17 -1.46 9.33
C SER A 29 -6.09 -2.44 9.76
N GLY A 30 -5.36 -3.02 8.80
CA GLY A 30 -4.25 -3.91 9.10
C GLY A 30 -3.53 -4.40 7.85
N GLU A 31 -2.38 -5.01 8.08
CA GLU A 31 -1.61 -5.71 7.05
C GLU A 31 -2.16 -7.13 6.89
N VAL A 32 -2.40 -7.54 5.65
CA VAL A 32 -2.84 -8.89 5.32
C VAL A 32 -1.69 -9.88 5.47
N SER A 33 -1.97 -11.03 6.07
CA SER A 33 -1.05 -12.16 6.14
C SER A 33 -1.78 -13.49 6.09
N ASN A 34 -1.09 -14.55 5.65
CA ASN A 34 -1.65 -15.90 5.51
C ASN A 34 -2.90 -15.96 4.62
N TRP A 35 -2.91 -15.21 3.54
CA TRP A 35 -4.01 -15.21 2.57
C TRP A 35 -4.16 -16.58 1.91
N LYS A 36 -5.30 -17.24 2.12
CA LYS A 36 -5.60 -18.56 1.56
C LYS A 36 -7.02 -18.60 1.02
N ARG A 37 -7.16 -19.09 -0.19
CA ARG A 37 -8.47 -19.42 -0.76
C ARG A 37 -8.71 -20.92 -0.66
N ALA A 38 -9.76 -21.31 0.06
CA ALA A 38 -10.17 -22.69 0.19
C ALA A 38 -10.81 -23.22 -1.11
N ALA A 39 -10.86 -24.53 -1.28
CA ALA A 39 -11.55 -25.18 -2.40
C ALA A 39 -13.05 -24.82 -2.47
N SER A 40 -13.66 -24.53 -1.33
CA SER A 40 -15.04 -24.03 -1.21
C SER A 40 -15.24 -22.62 -1.79
N GLY A 41 -14.13 -21.90 -2.05
CA GLY A 41 -14.13 -20.53 -2.55
C GLY A 41 -14.15 -19.47 -1.45
N HIS A 42 -14.25 -19.85 -0.18
CA HIS A 42 -14.06 -18.94 0.95
C HIS A 42 -12.60 -18.51 1.06
N VAL A 43 -12.37 -17.31 1.57
CA VAL A 43 -11.03 -16.78 1.77
C VAL A 43 -10.79 -16.61 3.27
N TYR A 44 -9.65 -17.14 3.72
CA TYR A 44 -9.16 -17.03 5.09
C TYR A 44 -7.87 -16.23 5.08
N PHE A 45 -7.74 -15.29 5.98
CA PHE A 45 -6.54 -14.45 6.12
C PHE A 45 -6.41 -13.94 7.56
N ARG A 46 -5.32 -13.23 7.82
CA ARG A 46 -5.13 -12.52 9.08
C ARG A 46 -4.88 -11.06 8.80
N LEU A 47 -5.43 -10.21 9.64
CA LEU A 47 -5.06 -8.80 9.74
C LEU A 47 -4.12 -8.65 10.93
N LYS A 48 -3.02 -7.97 10.74
CA LYS A 48 -2.06 -7.68 11.81
C LYS A 48 -1.70 -6.20 11.82
N ASP A 49 -1.37 -5.70 12.98
CA ASP A 49 -0.71 -4.43 13.21
C ASP A 49 0.50 -4.62 14.13
N SER A 50 1.05 -3.54 14.71
CA SER A 50 2.20 -3.61 15.63
C SER A 50 1.90 -4.30 16.96
N GLY A 51 0.63 -4.44 17.35
CA GLY A 51 0.22 -4.92 18.67
C GLY A 51 -0.63 -6.18 18.66
N ALA A 52 -1.30 -6.49 17.55
CA ALA A 52 -2.30 -7.55 17.52
C ALA A 52 -2.41 -8.27 16.17
N THR A 53 -3.04 -9.45 16.23
CA THR A 53 -3.42 -10.22 15.05
C THR A 53 -4.87 -10.66 15.16
N LEU A 54 -5.65 -10.44 14.10
CA LEU A 54 -7.06 -10.81 14.01
C LEU A 54 -7.26 -11.79 12.86
N ASN A 55 -7.84 -12.97 13.15
CA ASN A 55 -8.27 -13.88 12.09
C ASN A 55 -9.44 -13.29 11.33
N ALA A 56 -9.49 -13.50 10.03
CA ALA A 56 -10.56 -13.02 9.18
C ALA A 56 -11.00 -14.08 8.17
N VAL A 57 -12.28 -14.07 7.87
CA VAL A 57 -12.89 -14.90 6.84
C VAL A 57 -13.76 -14.03 5.93
N MET A 58 -13.67 -14.28 4.63
CA MET A 58 -14.57 -13.70 3.64
C MET A 58 -15.27 -14.81 2.88
N TRP A 59 -16.59 -14.77 2.88
CA TRP A 59 -17.40 -15.78 2.20
C TRP A 59 -17.24 -15.68 0.68
N LYS A 60 -17.43 -16.81 0.00
CA LYS A 60 -17.29 -16.93 -1.46
C LYS A 60 -18.04 -15.82 -2.22
N GLY A 61 -19.29 -15.53 -1.84
CA GLY A 61 -20.10 -14.51 -2.50
C GLY A 61 -19.45 -13.13 -2.42
N SER A 62 -19.02 -12.74 -1.23
CA SER A 62 -18.31 -11.46 -1.03
C SER A 62 -16.97 -11.44 -1.79
N ALA A 63 -16.19 -12.53 -1.73
CA ALA A 63 -14.91 -12.60 -2.42
C ALA A 63 -15.04 -12.51 -3.95
N GLN A 64 -16.11 -13.05 -4.54
CA GLN A 64 -16.39 -12.97 -5.97
C GLN A 64 -16.87 -11.59 -6.42
N ALA A 65 -17.50 -10.83 -5.54
CA ALA A 65 -17.97 -9.47 -5.82
C ALA A 65 -16.85 -8.44 -5.89
N HIS A 66 -15.64 -8.78 -5.42
CA HIS A 66 -14.50 -7.88 -5.44
C HIS A 66 -13.73 -7.99 -6.75
N SER A 67 -13.50 -6.86 -7.42
CA SER A 67 -12.63 -6.74 -8.59
C SER A 67 -11.14 -6.83 -8.23
N TRP A 68 -10.81 -6.62 -6.96
CA TRP A 68 -9.46 -6.67 -6.42
C TRP A 68 -9.46 -7.46 -5.11
N LEU A 69 -8.45 -8.30 -4.93
CA LEU A 69 -8.19 -9.02 -3.69
C LEU A 69 -6.73 -8.77 -3.27
N PRO A 70 -6.47 -8.61 -1.96
CA PRO A 70 -5.13 -8.35 -1.46
C PRO A 70 -4.23 -9.58 -1.53
N ARG A 71 -2.93 -9.33 -1.34
CA ARG A 71 -1.89 -10.33 -1.12
C ARG A 71 -1.28 -10.15 0.27
N ASP A 72 -0.51 -11.13 0.71
CA ASP A 72 0.28 -11.01 1.93
C ASP A 72 1.19 -9.77 1.85
N GLY A 73 1.18 -8.96 2.91
CA GLY A 73 1.89 -7.69 2.99
C GLY A 73 1.08 -6.45 2.58
N ASP A 74 -0.07 -6.61 1.94
CA ASP A 74 -0.90 -5.47 1.58
C ASP A 74 -1.58 -4.86 2.82
N GLN A 75 -1.56 -3.52 2.91
CA GLN A 75 -2.34 -2.78 3.88
C GLN A 75 -3.77 -2.60 3.39
N VAL A 76 -4.74 -3.00 4.21
CA VAL A 76 -6.16 -2.98 3.85
C VAL A 76 -7.04 -2.34 4.92
N LEU A 77 -8.19 -1.88 4.48
CA LEU A 77 -9.36 -1.61 5.30
C LEU A 77 -10.36 -2.73 5.05
N ALA A 78 -10.65 -3.52 6.08
CA ALA A 78 -11.61 -4.61 6.04
C ALA A 78 -12.89 -4.20 6.80
N HIS A 79 -14.03 -4.32 6.15
CA HIS A 79 -15.33 -4.04 6.74
C HIS A 79 -16.10 -5.32 6.97
N GLY A 80 -16.78 -5.39 8.08
CA GLY A 80 -17.58 -6.54 8.43
C GLY A 80 -18.03 -6.53 9.89
N TYR A 81 -18.27 -7.69 10.44
CA TYR A 81 -18.60 -7.85 11.86
C TYR A 81 -17.63 -8.82 12.54
N VAL A 82 -17.45 -8.63 13.85
CA VAL A 82 -16.64 -9.52 14.67
C VAL A 82 -17.56 -10.53 15.36
N GLY A 83 -17.21 -11.79 15.26
CA GLY A 83 -17.95 -12.87 15.91
C GLY A 83 -17.03 -13.97 16.42
N VAL A 84 -17.56 -14.90 17.15
CA VAL A 84 -16.84 -16.07 17.66
C VAL A 84 -17.04 -17.25 16.71
N TYR A 85 -15.95 -17.94 16.42
CA TYR A 85 -16.00 -19.28 15.82
C TYR A 85 -16.04 -20.32 16.95
N PRO A 86 -17.22 -20.92 17.25
CA PRO A 86 -17.41 -21.70 18.47
C PRO A 86 -16.53 -22.94 18.54
N GLU A 87 -16.35 -23.65 17.40
CA GLU A 87 -15.55 -24.86 17.34
C GLU A 87 -14.06 -24.61 17.58
N GLY A 88 -13.56 -23.44 17.17
CA GLY A 88 -12.17 -23.04 17.37
C GLY A 88 -11.93 -22.18 18.61
N GLY A 89 -12.98 -21.77 19.33
CA GLY A 89 -12.87 -20.94 20.53
C GLY A 89 -12.24 -19.56 20.30
N ALA A 90 -12.23 -19.08 19.06
CA ALA A 90 -11.55 -17.86 18.66
C ALA A 90 -12.54 -16.81 18.12
N TYR A 91 -12.27 -15.53 18.41
CA TYR A 91 -12.96 -14.45 17.71
C TYR A 91 -12.31 -14.20 16.36
N GLN A 92 -13.12 -13.75 15.40
CA GLN A 92 -12.66 -13.44 14.04
C GLN A 92 -13.52 -12.39 13.37
N LEU A 93 -12.96 -11.71 12.38
CA LEU A 93 -13.67 -10.78 11.51
C LEU A 93 -14.34 -11.57 10.37
N TYR A 94 -15.64 -11.41 10.21
CA TYR A 94 -16.39 -11.84 9.03
C TYR A 94 -16.43 -10.67 8.04
N ALA A 95 -15.44 -10.63 7.16
CA ALA A 95 -15.26 -9.54 6.22
C ALA A 95 -16.21 -9.66 5.01
N ASN A 96 -16.84 -8.57 4.63
CA ASN A 96 -17.67 -8.47 3.44
C ASN A 96 -17.12 -7.49 2.40
N ILE A 97 -16.33 -6.48 2.83
CA ILE A 97 -15.69 -5.51 1.94
C ILE A 97 -14.20 -5.43 2.29
N LEU A 98 -13.36 -5.39 1.25
CA LEU A 98 -11.93 -5.08 1.38
C LEU A 98 -11.58 -3.90 0.47
N ARG A 99 -10.81 -2.96 1.00
CA ARG A 99 -10.28 -1.82 0.26
C ARG A 99 -8.79 -1.67 0.54
N PRO A 100 -7.97 -1.27 -0.42
CA PRO A 100 -6.57 -0.95 -0.16
C PRO A 100 -6.47 0.17 0.89
N ALA A 101 -5.72 -0.06 1.97
CA ALA A 101 -5.40 1.00 2.92
C ALA A 101 -4.16 1.76 2.43
N GLY A 102 -4.18 3.07 2.53
CA GLY A 102 -3.02 3.92 2.20
C GLY A 102 -2.82 4.25 0.72
N LYS A 103 -3.19 3.40 -0.22
CA LYS A 103 -3.18 3.78 -1.65
C LYS A 103 -4.19 4.88 -1.97
N GLY A 104 -5.31 4.93 -1.24
CA GLY A 104 -6.34 5.96 -1.45
C GLY A 104 -5.87 7.37 -1.08
N GLN A 105 -5.18 7.56 0.03
CA GLN A 105 -4.68 8.90 0.42
C GLN A 105 -3.49 9.35 -0.42
N LEU A 106 -2.53 8.45 -0.68
CA LEU A 106 -1.41 8.75 -1.58
C LEU A 106 -1.88 8.95 -3.01
N TYR A 107 -2.81 8.14 -3.49
CA TYR A 107 -3.38 8.31 -4.83
C TYR A 107 -4.23 9.58 -4.93
N ALA A 108 -5.03 9.91 -3.92
CA ALA A 108 -5.77 11.17 -3.89
C ALA A 108 -4.83 12.38 -3.90
N ARG A 109 -3.77 12.37 -3.08
CA ARG A 109 -2.72 13.41 -3.09
C ARG A 109 -1.99 13.48 -4.44
N PHE A 110 -1.72 12.34 -5.06
CA PHE A 110 -1.11 12.29 -6.39
C PHE A 110 -2.03 12.90 -7.44
N GLU A 111 -3.31 12.55 -7.47
CA GLU A 111 -4.28 13.12 -8.43
C GLU A 111 -4.51 14.62 -8.18
N GLU A 112 -4.59 15.04 -6.91
CA GLU A 112 -4.67 16.47 -6.55
C GLU A 112 -3.45 17.25 -7.04
N LEU A 113 -2.24 16.72 -6.79
CA LEU A 113 -1.01 17.34 -7.25
C LEU A 113 -0.94 17.35 -8.78
N LYS A 114 -1.29 16.26 -9.44
CA LYS A 114 -1.35 16.18 -10.90
C LYS A 114 -2.30 17.21 -11.50
N GLN A 115 -3.51 17.35 -10.96
CA GLN A 115 -4.47 18.37 -11.39
C GLN A 115 -3.94 19.78 -11.18
N LYS A 116 -3.31 20.05 -10.03
CA LYS A 116 -2.66 21.32 -9.74
C LYS A 116 -1.55 21.66 -10.74
N LEU A 117 -0.69 20.71 -11.06
CA LEU A 117 0.40 20.88 -12.02
C LEU A 117 -0.13 21.03 -13.45
N GLN A 118 -1.22 20.34 -13.78
CA GLN A 118 -1.89 20.46 -15.07
C GLN A 118 -2.57 21.82 -15.22
N ALA A 119 -3.26 22.31 -14.19
CA ALA A 119 -3.87 23.63 -14.18
C ALA A 119 -2.81 24.76 -14.26
N ALA A 120 -1.60 24.53 -13.74
CA ALA A 120 -0.45 25.42 -13.90
C ALA A 120 0.21 25.32 -15.29
N GLY A 121 -0.34 24.50 -16.22
CA GLY A 121 0.17 24.33 -17.58
C GLY A 121 1.53 23.62 -17.67
N LEU A 122 1.97 22.94 -16.60
CA LEU A 122 3.31 22.32 -16.58
C LEU A 122 3.45 21.12 -17.51
N PHE A 123 2.34 20.53 -17.95
CA PHE A 123 2.32 19.41 -18.88
C PHE A 123 2.07 19.80 -20.33
N ASP A 124 1.85 21.10 -20.59
CA ASP A 124 1.52 21.58 -21.93
C ASP A 124 2.68 21.33 -22.90
N ALA A 125 2.36 20.85 -24.09
CA ALA A 125 3.34 20.53 -25.11
C ALA A 125 4.13 21.79 -25.55
N GLU A 126 3.50 22.96 -25.53
CA GLU A 126 4.09 24.24 -25.90
C GLU A 126 5.19 24.71 -24.95
N ARG A 127 5.16 24.25 -23.68
CA ARG A 127 6.22 24.55 -22.71
C ARG A 127 7.45 23.66 -22.88
N LYS A 128 7.32 22.54 -23.57
CA LYS A 128 8.42 21.60 -23.75
C LYS A 128 9.38 22.13 -24.80
N ARG A 129 10.63 22.32 -24.42
CA ARG A 129 11.67 22.74 -25.33
C ARG A 129 12.25 21.52 -26.05
N PRO A 130 12.52 21.61 -27.36
CA PRO A 130 13.26 20.56 -28.07
C PRO A 130 14.65 20.42 -27.47
N LEU A 131 15.15 19.19 -27.42
CA LEU A 131 16.53 18.93 -27.01
C LEU A 131 17.47 19.43 -28.12
N PRO A 132 18.63 20.04 -27.78
CA PRO A 132 19.60 20.41 -28.74
C PRO A 132 20.19 19.17 -29.44
N ALA A 133 20.29 19.18 -30.75
CA ALA A 133 20.81 18.04 -31.52
C ALA A 133 22.28 17.71 -31.18
N ARG A 134 23.07 18.72 -30.79
CA ARG A 134 24.48 18.59 -30.42
C ARG A 134 24.79 19.44 -29.18
N PRO A 135 24.52 18.92 -27.98
CA PRO A 135 24.84 19.65 -26.77
C PRO A 135 26.36 19.77 -26.60
N ARG A 136 26.82 20.98 -26.28
CA ARG A 136 28.24 21.22 -25.98
C ARG A 136 28.55 21.04 -24.47
N ARG A 137 27.56 21.24 -23.63
CA ARG A 137 27.64 21.09 -22.18
C ARG A 137 26.52 20.22 -21.67
N LEU A 138 26.84 19.34 -20.75
CA LEU A 138 25.89 18.50 -20.02
C LEU A 138 26.12 18.66 -18.51
N ALA A 139 25.11 19.14 -17.80
CA ALA A 139 25.13 19.21 -16.34
C ALA A 139 24.53 17.92 -15.77
N ILE A 140 25.21 17.30 -14.83
CA ILE A 140 24.74 16.10 -14.12
C ILE A 140 24.68 16.43 -12.63
N VAL A 141 23.46 16.42 -12.09
CA VAL A 141 23.18 16.63 -10.67
C VAL A 141 22.99 15.26 -10.04
N THR A 142 23.96 14.77 -9.28
CA THR A 142 23.95 13.40 -8.73
C THR A 142 24.96 13.21 -7.61
N SER A 143 24.86 12.10 -6.88
CA SER A 143 25.87 11.69 -5.92
C SER A 143 27.18 11.28 -6.64
N PRO A 144 28.35 11.74 -6.15
CA PRO A 144 29.64 11.38 -6.73
C PRO A 144 29.90 9.86 -6.79
N ASP A 145 29.35 9.12 -5.81
CA ASP A 145 29.54 7.67 -5.69
C ASP A 145 28.48 6.86 -6.46
N ALA A 146 27.57 7.53 -7.17
CA ALA A 146 26.49 6.86 -7.90
C ALA A 146 27.06 5.98 -9.02
N ALA A 147 26.68 4.71 -9.04
CA ALA A 147 27.02 3.79 -10.12
C ALA A 147 26.54 4.33 -11.50
N ALA A 148 25.38 4.98 -11.52
CA ALA A 148 24.80 5.61 -12.70
C ALA A 148 25.71 6.70 -13.28
N LEU A 149 26.43 7.47 -12.46
CA LEU A 149 27.36 8.49 -12.94
C LEU A 149 28.49 7.86 -13.76
N ARG A 150 29.07 6.77 -13.29
CA ARG A 150 30.13 6.06 -14.00
C ARG A 150 29.65 5.52 -15.35
N ASP A 151 28.44 4.98 -15.41
CA ASP A 151 27.85 4.49 -16.65
C ASP A 151 27.59 5.63 -17.64
N ILE A 152 27.05 6.77 -17.17
CA ILE A 152 26.84 7.95 -18.00
C ILE A 152 28.18 8.42 -18.60
N LEU A 153 29.20 8.59 -17.75
CA LEU A 153 30.54 9.04 -18.24
C LEU A 153 31.16 8.07 -19.23
N ARG A 154 31.02 6.76 -19.00
CA ARG A 154 31.49 5.73 -19.91
C ARG A 154 30.79 5.81 -21.27
N VAL A 155 29.47 5.99 -21.28
CA VAL A 155 28.70 6.11 -22.54
C VAL A 155 29.04 7.41 -23.26
N LEU A 156 29.17 8.53 -22.53
CA LEU A 156 29.51 9.82 -23.10
C LEU A 156 30.92 9.79 -23.73
N SER A 157 31.91 9.24 -23.04
CA SER A 157 33.28 9.13 -23.59
C SER A 157 33.34 8.30 -24.86
N ALA A 158 32.50 7.28 -24.97
CA ALA A 158 32.45 6.44 -26.21
C ALA A 158 31.65 7.05 -27.34
N ARG A 159 30.54 7.78 -27.04
CA ARG A 159 29.60 8.24 -28.07
C ARG A 159 29.67 9.72 -28.37
N TRP A 160 30.11 10.53 -27.41
CA TRP A 160 30.16 11.99 -27.52
C TRP A 160 31.33 12.58 -26.72
N PRO A 161 32.58 12.28 -27.10
CA PRO A 161 33.76 12.67 -26.31
C PRO A 161 34.05 14.19 -26.28
N LEU A 162 33.38 14.97 -27.12
CA LEU A 162 33.56 16.43 -27.18
C LEU A 162 32.61 17.21 -26.27
N VAL A 163 31.73 16.53 -25.52
CA VAL A 163 30.81 17.20 -24.58
C VAL A 163 31.56 17.56 -23.29
N GLU A 164 31.43 18.80 -22.87
CA GLU A 164 31.86 19.23 -21.53
C GLU A 164 30.86 18.74 -20.49
N VAL A 165 31.32 17.94 -19.53
CA VAL A 165 30.45 17.41 -18.45
C VAL A 165 30.70 18.19 -17.17
N LEU A 166 29.67 18.84 -16.65
CA LEU A 166 29.69 19.53 -15.36
C LEU A 166 28.95 18.64 -14.33
N ILE A 167 29.63 18.26 -13.26
CA ILE A 167 29.06 17.45 -12.20
C ILE A 167 28.75 18.34 -11.02
N PHE A 168 27.49 18.33 -10.59
CA PHE A 168 26.99 19.01 -9.38
C PHE A 168 26.73 17.95 -8.32
N PRO A 169 27.65 17.76 -7.35
CA PRO A 169 27.50 16.72 -6.35
C PRO A 169 26.38 17.06 -5.37
N CYS A 170 25.42 16.18 -5.24
CA CYS A 170 24.34 16.28 -4.26
C CYS A 170 23.76 14.91 -3.94
N LEU A 171 23.02 14.82 -2.84
CA LEU A 171 22.19 13.63 -2.55
C LEU A 171 20.97 13.66 -3.48
N VAL A 172 20.68 12.53 -4.13
CA VAL A 172 19.50 12.35 -5.00
C VAL A 172 18.45 11.42 -4.39
N GLN A 173 18.70 10.93 -3.17
CA GLN A 173 17.81 10.04 -2.41
C GLN A 173 17.84 10.42 -0.92
N GLY A 174 16.72 10.13 -0.22
CA GLY A 174 16.55 10.46 1.21
C GLY A 174 15.87 11.82 1.42
N SER A 175 15.58 12.10 2.71
CA SER A 175 14.85 13.32 3.13
C SER A 175 15.57 14.62 2.81
N GLU A 176 16.90 14.59 2.75
CA GLU A 176 17.75 15.76 2.51
C GLU A 176 17.93 16.11 1.01
N ALA A 177 17.63 15.16 0.12
CA ALA A 177 17.84 15.34 -1.32
C ALA A 177 17.11 16.55 -1.92
N PRO A 178 15.83 16.85 -1.57
CA PRO A 178 15.12 18.01 -2.14
C PRO A 178 15.77 19.37 -1.85
N MET A 179 16.52 19.48 -0.76
CA MET A 179 17.20 20.73 -0.38
C MET A 179 18.58 20.86 -1.03
N GLN A 180 19.15 19.77 -1.55
CA GLN A 180 20.46 19.77 -2.18
C GLN A 180 20.39 19.87 -3.71
N ILE A 181 19.24 19.51 -4.29
CA ILE A 181 18.98 19.61 -5.72
C ILE A 181 18.49 21.02 -6.08
#